data_11eb224a419229cd2ebcbcc55c72dc7e
#
_entry.id   11eb224a419229cd2ebcbcc55c72dc7e
#
_cell.length_a   1.000
_cell.length_b   1.000
_cell.length_c   1.000
_cell.angle_alpha   90.00
_cell.angle_beta   90.00
_cell.angle_gamma   90.00
#
_symmetry.space_group_name_H-M   'P 1'
#
loop_
_entity.id
_entity.type
_entity.pdbx_description
1 polymer ?
#
loop_
_entity_poly.entity_id
_entity_poly.type
_entity_poly.pdbx_seq_one_letter_code
_entity_poly.pdbx_strand_id
1 'polypeptide(L)'
;IFNKLVKKSNYNKRYSQIKKFNSKNKYQKKGIAITPVKFGISFTTIHLNQAGALVHIYTDGSVHLNHGGIEMGQGTHTKIAQLVANSFGLKYEKIQISSTNTSKVPNTSASAASSTTDLNGAAALNAVSKIKTNIENFIKSKYKIYNNKEAIYKNEFIIFGNKSFKFKKIIQEAYLNRVSLSSSGFYSTPKIKFDKKKFLGRPFYYFCYGAAVSEVSIDTLTGETIIDRVDIIHDAGNPVNSALELGQI
;
A
#
# COMPACT_ATOMS: atom_id res chain seq x y z
N ILE A 1 -11.16 15.45 9.59
CA ILE A 1 -11.86 14.19 9.85
C ILE A 1 -12.80 14.39 11.04
N PHE A 2 -12.31 14.69 12.23
CA PHE A 2 -13.10 14.81 13.48
C PHE A 2 -14.31 15.74 13.33
N ASN A 3 -14.11 17.02 13.01
CA ASN A 3 -15.20 17.99 12.87
C ASN A 3 -16.21 17.61 11.77
N LYS A 4 -15.72 16.97 10.69
CA LYS A 4 -16.58 16.46 9.61
C LYS A 4 -17.47 15.32 10.12
N LEU A 5 -16.92 14.42 10.95
CA LEU A 5 -17.68 13.32 11.56
C LEU A 5 -18.72 13.86 12.57
N VAL A 6 -18.35 14.76 13.47
CA VAL A 6 -19.28 15.39 14.42
C VAL A 6 -20.50 15.98 13.70
N LYS A 7 -20.26 16.67 12.57
CA LYS A 7 -21.33 17.27 11.76
C LYS A 7 -22.18 16.20 11.06
N LYS A 8 -21.53 15.24 10.35
CA LYS A 8 -22.24 14.21 9.56
C LYS A 8 -23.04 13.23 10.39
N SER A 9 -22.53 12.86 11.58
CA SER A 9 -23.24 11.97 12.50
C SER A 9 -24.32 12.65 13.32
N ASN A 10 -24.46 13.97 13.24
CA ASN A 10 -25.33 14.75 14.12
C ASN A 10 -25.02 14.52 15.61
N TYR A 11 -23.74 14.33 15.98
CA TYR A 11 -23.30 13.94 17.30
C TYR A 11 -23.94 14.76 18.42
N ASN A 12 -23.86 16.09 18.36
CA ASN A 12 -24.36 16.98 19.43
C ASN A 12 -25.88 16.84 19.64
N LYS A 13 -26.66 16.70 18.56
CA LYS A 13 -28.11 16.49 18.66
C LYS A 13 -28.42 15.15 19.31
N ARG A 14 -27.76 14.08 18.86
CA ARG A 14 -27.93 12.72 19.41
C ARG A 14 -27.51 12.67 20.88
N TYR A 15 -26.40 13.29 21.23
CA TYR A 15 -25.95 13.38 22.62
C TYR A 15 -27.02 14.00 23.54
N SER A 16 -27.64 15.11 23.12
CA SER A 16 -28.73 15.76 23.83
C SER A 16 -29.98 14.88 23.94
N GLN A 17 -30.32 14.16 22.87
CA GLN A 17 -31.44 13.21 22.87
C GLN A 17 -31.19 12.02 23.81
N ILE A 18 -29.97 11.50 23.86
CA ILE A 18 -29.57 10.42 24.77
C ILE A 18 -29.64 10.88 26.23
N LYS A 19 -29.19 12.10 26.57
CA LYS A 19 -29.35 12.65 27.90
C LYS A 19 -30.82 12.69 28.34
N LYS A 20 -31.71 13.17 27.45
CA LYS A 20 -33.15 13.20 27.68
C LYS A 20 -33.77 11.81 27.81
N PHE A 21 -33.30 10.86 26.99
CA PHE A 21 -33.74 9.46 27.10
C PHE A 21 -33.35 8.87 28.47
N ASN A 22 -32.09 9.02 28.87
CA ASN A 22 -31.55 8.46 30.10
C ASN A 22 -32.19 9.04 31.36
N SER A 23 -32.66 10.28 31.32
CA SER A 23 -33.37 10.88 32.46
C SER A 23 -34.78 10.30 32.66
N LYS A 24 -35.38 9.77 31.58
CA LYS A 24 -36.76 9.23 31.62
C LYS A 24 -36.81 7.71 31.80
N ASN A 25 -35.74 7.00 31.53
CA ASN A 25 -35.67 5.55 31.56
C ASN A 25 -34.80 5.08 32.74
N LYS A 26 -35.35 4.23 33.59
CA LYS A 26 -34.66 3.71 34.77
C LYS A 26 -33.66 2.60 34.40
N TYR A 27 -34.08 1.66 33.65
CA TYR A 27 -33.33 0.41 33.39
C TYR A 27 -32.62 0.40 32.02
N GLN A 28 -33.22 0.96 30.98
CA GLN A 28 -32.55 1.12 29.71
C GLN A 28 -31.79 2.43 29.66
N LYS A 29 -30.53 2.34 29.33
CA LYS A 29 -29.64 3.49 29.15
C LYS A 29 -28.99 3.48 27.77
N LYS A 30 -28.69 4.67 27.26
CA LYS A 30 -27.98 4.84 25.99
C LYS A 30 -26.68 5.61 26.24
N GLY A 31 -25.70 5.30 25.41
CA GLY A 31 -24.42 6.00 25.37
C GLY A 31 -24.01 6.37 23.97
N ILE A 32 -23.30 7.47 23.81
CA ILE A 32 -22.67 7.85 22.55
C ILE A 32 -21.28 8.37 22.83
N ALA A 33 -20.31 7.93 22.07
CA ALA A 33 -18.92 8.36 22.18
C ALA A 33 -18.31 8.62 20.81
N ILE A 34 -17.30 9.51 20.78
CA ILE A 34 -16.48 9.72 19.59
C ILE A 34 -15.03 9.35 19.91
N THR A 35 -14.45 8.51 19.08
CA THR A 35 -13.09 8.00 19.23
C THR A 35 -12.25 8.43 18.04
N PRO A 36 -11.30 9.35 18.18
CA PRO A 36 -10.34 9.67 17.14
C PRO A 36 -9.24 8.60 17.07
N VAL A 37 -8.72 8.37 15.87
CA VAL A 37 -7.63 7.45 15.61
C VAL A 37 -6.50 8.14 14.87
N LYS A 38 -5.29 7.98 15.37
CA LYS A 38 -4.04 8.29 14.68
C LYS A 38 -3.18 7.04 14.71
N PHE A 39 -3.09 6.34 13.57
CA PHE A 39 -2.35 5.10 13.45
C PHE A 39 -1.03 5.32 12.71
N GLY A 40 0.08 4.96 13.35
CA GLY A 40 1.42 5.07 12.75
C GLY A 40 1.76 3.82 11.92
N ILE A 41 2.24 4.03 10.70
CA ILE A 41 2.61 2.96 9.78
C ILE A 41 4.11 2.72 9.90
N SER A 42 4.49 1.60 10.43
CA SER A 42 5.83 0.98 10.58
C SER A 42 5.90 0.15 11.87
N PHE A 43 6.93 -0.67 11.97
CA PHE A 43 7.29 -1.31 13.24
C PHE A 43 8.10 -0.36 14.12
N THR A 44 7.81 -0.33 15.42
CA THR A 44 8.68 0.34 16.41
C THR A 44 10.04 -0.37 16.57
N THR A 45 10.13 -1.62 16.15
CA THR A 45 11.37 -2.38 16.01
C THR A 45 11.98 -2.07 14.65
N ILE A 46 12.89 -1.12 14.62
CA ILE A 46 13.34 -0.43 13.41
C ILE A 46 13.86 -1.37 12.31
N HIS A 47 14.64 -2.41 12.67
CA HIS A 47 15.19 -3.36 11.68
C HIS A 47 14.13 -4.19 10.95
N LEU A 48 12.88 -4.23 11.42
CA LEU A 48 11.78 -4.90 10.73
C LEU A 48 11.18 -4.07 9.58
N ASN A 49 11.59 -2.80 9.43
CA ASN A 49 11.06 -1.93 8.38
C ASN A 49 11.90 -2.02 7.09
N GLN A 50 12.01 -3.23 6.54
CA GLN A 50 12.76 -3.52 5.31
C GLN A 50 12.13 -4.67 4.53
N ALA A 51 12.35 -4.70 3.23
CA ALA A 51 11.98 -5.80 2.36
C ALA A 51 12.88 -5.89 1.12
N GLY A 52 12.98 -7.09 0.57
CA GLY A 52 13.57 -7.36 -0.72
C GLY A 52 12.51 -7.79 -1.75
N ALA A 53 12.83 -7.66 -3.01
CA ALA A 53 12.04 -8.20 -4.11
C ALA A 53 12.95 -8.61 -5.27
N LEU A 54 12.47 -9.52 -6.11
CA LEU A 54 13.09 -9.92 -7.36
C LEU A 54 12.11 -9.69 -8.51
N VAL A 55 12.57 -9.00 -9.55
CA VAL A 55 11.80 -8.79 -10.78
C VAL A 55 12.61 -9.31 -11.95
N HIS A 56 11.95 -10.06 -12.85
CA HIS A 56 12.55 -10.61 -14.06
C HIS A 56 11.58 -10.45 -15.24
N ILE A 57 12.10 -10.02 -16.40
CA ILE A 57 11.32 -9.89 -17.63
C ILE A 57 11.73 -11.00 -18.60
N TYR A 58 10.76 -11.81 -19.03
CA TYR A 58 10.96 -12.85 -20.05
C TYR A 58 10.93 -12.25 -21.46
N THR A 59 11.49 -12.99 -22.42
CA THR A 59 11.61 -12.55 -23.82
C THR A 59 10.28 -12.29 -24.54
N ASP A 60 9.18 -12.84 -24.02
CA ASP A 60 7.82 -12.56 -24.51
C ASP A 60 7.23 -11.25 -23.97
N GLY A 61 7.94 -10.57 -23.07
CA GLY A 61 7.53 -9.34 -22.42
C GLY A 61 6.69 -9.55 -21.15
N SER A 62 6.47 -10.78 -20.71
CA SER A 62 5.89 -11.05 -19.40
C SER A 62 6.89 -10.77 -18.27
N VAL A 63 6.40 -10.48 -17.08
CA VAL A 63 7.22 -10.11 -15.94
C VAL A 63 6.94 -11.07 -14.79
N HIS A 64 7.98 -11.65 -14.24
CA HIS A 64 7.92 -12.45 -13.03
C HIS A 64 8.33 -11.61 -11.82
N LEU A 65 7.51 -11.63 -10.80
CA LEU A 65 7.68 -10.88 -9.56
C LEU A 65 7.73 -11.84 -8.37
N ASN A 66 8.78 -11.72 -7.57
CA ASN A 66 8.88 -12.34 -6.25
C ASN A 66 9.02 -11.25 -5.20
N HIS A 67 8.26 -11.33 -4.15
CA HIS A 67 8.41 -10.50 -2.96
C HIS A 67 8.09 -11.30 -1.70
N GLY A 68 8.53 -10.81 -0.55
CA GLY A 68 8.41 -11.54 0.70
C GLY A 68 7.11 -11.26 1.49
N GLY A 69 6.24 -10.41 0.99
CA GLY A 69 4.96 -10.12 1.64
C GLY A 69 4.00 -11.31 1.53
N ILE A 70 3.37 -11.68 2.65
CA ILE A 70 2.41 -12.79 2.70
C ILE A 70 1.02 -12.27 2.34
N GLU A 71 0.33 -12.99 1.47
CA GLU A 71 -1.09 -12.77 1.15
C GLU A 71 -1.97 -13.50 2.16
N MET A 72 -2.82 -12.76 2.83
CA MET A 72 -3.78 -13.26 3.83
C MET A 72 -5.23 -12.87 3.49
N GLY A 73 -5.47 -12.45 2.24
CA GLY A 73 -6.75 -11.91 1.77
C GLY A 73 -6.82 -10.38 1.72
N GLN A 74 -5.73 -9.66 2.10
CA GLN A 74 -5.68 -8.20 2.08
C GLN A 74 -5.31 -7.61 0.70
N GLY A 75 -5.07 -8.45 -0.31
CA GLY A 75 -4.79 -8.03 -1.68
C GLY A 75 -3.37 -7.50 -1.91
N THR A 76 -2.40 -7.87 -1.07
CA THR A 76 -0.99 -7.42 -1.20
C THR A 76 -0.37 -7.86 -2.52
N HIS A 77 -0.55 -9.12 -2.94
CA HIS A 77 -0.04 -9.61 -4.21
C HIS A 77 -0.60 -8.81 -5.39
N THR A 78 -1.91 -8.59 -5.41
CA THR A 78 -2.58 -7.82 -6.47
C THR A 78 -2.07 -6.37 -6.52
N LYS A 79 -1.94 -5.72 -5.36
CA LYS A 79 -1.47 -4.32 -5.28
C LYS A 79 -0.02 -4.18 -5.78
N ILE A 80 0.88 -5.08 -5.37
CA ILE A 80 2.29 -5.01 -5.78
C ILE A 80 2.44 -5.34 -7.26
N ALA A 81 1.70 -6.34 -7.80
CA ALA A 81 1.68 -6.61 -9.23
C ALA A 81 1.20 -5.40 -10.05
N GLN A 82 0.16 -4.72 -9.57
CA GLN A 82 -0.36 -3.50 -10.20
C GLN A 82 0.67 -2.37 -10.21
N LEU A 83 1.42 -2.17 -9.13
CA LEU A 83 2.51 -1.19 -9.07
C LEU A 83 3.59 -1.49 -10.11
N VAL A 84 4.00 -2.76 -10.25
CA VAL A 84 4.99 -3.19 -11.26
C VAL A 84 4.43 -3.03 -12.67
N ALA A 85 3.18 -3.44 -12.92
CA ALA A 85 2.52 -3.29 -14.21
C ALA A 85 2.46 -1.81 -14.63
N ASN A 86 1.98 -0.96 -13.74
CA ASN A 86 1.89 0.48 -13.98
C ASN A 86 3.27 1.10 -14.27
N SER A 87 4.30 0.68 -13.53
CA SER A 87 5.65 1.20 -13.72
C SER A 87 6.24 0.83 -15.08
N PHE A 88 5.97 -0.37 -15.60
CA PHE A 88 6.39 -0.78 -16.95
C PHE A 88 5.38 -0.39 -18.04
N GLY A 89 4.24 0.22 -17.69
CA GLY A 89 3.18 0.54 -18.65
C GLY A 89 2.54 -0.69 -19.29
N LEU A 90 2.50 -1.81 -18.57
CA LEU A 90 1.97 -3.10 -19.00
C LEU A 90 0.55 -3.32 -18.45
N LYS A 91 -0.18 -4.24 -19.08
CA LYS A 91 -1.41 -4.78 -18.51
C LYS A 91 -1.10 -5.66 -17.31
N TYR A 92 -2.01 -5.71 -16.34
CA TYR A 92 -1.86 -6.48 -15.10
C TYR A 92 -1.58 -7.99 -15.38
N GLU A 93 -2.24 -8.57 -16.37
CA GLU A 93 -2.13 -9.97 -16.75
C GLU A 93 -0.74 -10.37 -17.25
N LYS A 94 0.12 -9.39 -17.55
CA LYS A 94 1.52 -9.62 -17.89
C LYS A 94 2.42 -9.85 -16.68
N ILE A 95 1.93 -9.61 -15.47
CA ILE A 95 2.69 -9.79 -14.24
C ILE A 95 2.30 -11.10 -13.59
N GLN A 96 3.27 -11.99 -13.39
CA GLN A 96 3.11 -13.25 -12.67
C GLN A 96 3.81 -13.17 -11.33
N ILE A 97 3.10 -13.47 -10.25
CA ILE A 97 3.66 -13.53 -8.90
C ILE A 97 3.80 -15.00 -8.50
N SER A 98 4.97 -15.36 -8.01
CA SER A 98 5.14 -16.66 -7.37
C SER A 98 4.80 -16.60 -5.88
N SER A 99 4.39 -17.74 -5.33
CA SER A 99 4.14 -17.90 -3.90
C SER A 99 5.33 -17.44 -3.07
N THR A 100 5.06 -16.75 -1.96
CA THR A 100 6.09 -16.35 -1.02
C THR A 100 6.63 -17.55 -0.26
N ASN A 101 7.95 -17.71 -0.24
CA ASN A 101 8.65 -18.69 0.57
C ASN A 101 10.07 -18.21 0.88
N THR A 102 10.72 -18.86 1.84
CA THR A 102 12.04 -18.46 2.35
C THR A 102 13.21 -18.71 1.40
N SER A 103 13.00 -19.41 0.28
CA SER A 103 14.04 -19.71 -0.69
C SER A 103 14.28 -18.62 -1.73
N LYS A 104 13.44 -17.59 -1.81
CA LYS A 104 13.39 -16.66 -2.94
C LYS A 104 13.81 -15.24 -2.62
N VAL A 105 13.36 -14.68 -1.51
CA VAL A 105 13.54 -13.25 -1.21
C VAL A 105 14.11 -13.08 0.20
N PRO A 106 15.34 -12.59 0.30
CA PRO A 106 15.97 -12.29 1.58
C PRO A 106 15.46 -10.97 2.19
N ASN A 107 15.77 -10.78 3.47
CA ASN A 107 15.57 -9.52 4.19
C ASN A 107 14.13 -8.97 4.18
N THR A 108 13.15 -9.86 4.14
CA THR A 108 11.74 -9.47 4.26
C THR A 108 11.27 -9.64 5.69
N SER A 109 10.59 -8.62 6.19
CA SER A 109 9.96 -8.64 7.50
C SER A 109 8.60 -9.32 7.46
N ALA A 110 8.07 -9.65 8.64
CA ALA A 110 6.72 -10.18 8.79
C ALA A 110 5.67 -9.26 8.15
N SER A 111 4.61 -9.83 7.58
CA SER A 111 3.47 -9.08 7.05
C SER A 111 2.60 -8.57 8.19
N ALA A 112 2.98 -7.45 8.78
CA ALA A 112 2.32 -6.80 9.92
C ALA A 112 2.53 -5.28 9.90
N ALA A 113 2.06 -4.58 10.92
CA ALA A 113 2.19 -3.13 11.12
C ALA A 113 1.65 -2.29 9.93
N SER A 114 0.73 -2.86 9.14
CA SER A 114 0.12 -2.26 7.95
C SER A 114 1.14 -1.76 6.90
N SER A 115 2.36 -2.32 6.89
CA SER A 115 3.47 -1.86 6.05
C SER A 115 3.87 -2.84 4.94
N THR A 116 3.16 -3.97 4.78
CA THR A 116 3.55 -5.03 3.84
C THR A 116 3.61 -4.53 2.40
N THR A 117 2.56 -3.86 1.93
CA THR A 117 2.53 -3.32 0.56
C THR A 117 3.55 -2.20 0.37
N ASP A 118 3.75 -1.34 1.36
CA ASP A 118 4.74 -0.26 1.32
C ASP A 118 6.17 -0.82 1.13
N LEU A 119 6.57 -1.74 2.02
CA LEU A 119 7.92 -2.28 2.02
C LEU A 119 8.21 -3.10 0.77
N ASN A 120 7.34 -4.07 0.47
CA ASN A 120 7.53 -4.99 -0.65
C ASN A 120 7.26 -4.31 -2.00
N GLY A 121 6.30 -3.41 -2.07
CA GLY A 121 6.03 -2.61 -3.27
C GLY A 121 7.18 -1.68 -3.60
N ALA A 122 7.73 -0.96 -2.62
CA ALA A 122 8.89 -0.10 -2.80
C ALA A 122 10.15 -0.91 -3.20
N ALA A 123 10.36 -2.09 -2.62
CA ALA A 123 11.45 -2.98 -3.02
C ALA A 123 11.28 -3.46 -4.48
N ALA A 124 10.06 -3.84 -4.88
CA ALA A 124 9.76 -4.23 -6.26
C ALA A 124 10.01 -3.07 -7.25
N LEU A 125 9.55 -1.86 -6.92
CA LEU A 125 9.79 -0.66 -7.73
C LEU A 125 11.27 -0.29 -7.83
N ASN A 126 12.06 -0.54 -6.78
CA ASN A 126 13.52 -0.38 -6.84
C ASN A 126 14.16 -1.37 -7.84
N ALA A 127 13.72 -2.63 -7.85
CA ALA A 127 14.17 -3.60 -8.87
C ALA A 127 13.76 -3.16 -10.28
N VAL A 128 12.50 -2.74 -10.45
CA VAL A 128 11.97 -2.22 -11.73
C VAL A 128 12.80 -1.02 -12.22
N SER A 129 13.13 -0.09 -11.36
CA SER A 129 13.95 1.09 -11.71
C SER A 129 15.31 0.69 -12.29
N LYS A 130 16.01 -0.28 -11.67
CA LYS A 130 17.29 -0.80 -12.17
C LYS A 130 17.16 -1.43 -13.55
N ILE A 131 16.12 -2.24 -13.76
CA ILE A 131 15.85 -2.87 -15.06
C ILE A 131 15.52 -1.81 -16.11
N LYS A 132 14.70 -0.81 -15.79
CA LYS A 132 14.39 0.32 -16.68
C LYS A 132 15.66 1.05 -17.10
N THR A 133 16.56 1.33 -16.17
CA THR A 133 17.86 1.95 -16.47
C THR A 133 18.66 1.13 -17.50
N ASN A 134 18.72 -0.20 -17.34
CA ASN A 134 19.41 -1.06 -18.30
C ASN A 134 18.77 -1.01 -19.71
N ILE A 135 17.43 -1.09 -19.76
CA ILE A 135 16.68 -1.02 -21.02
C ILE A 135 16.85 0.36 -21.68
N GLU A 136 16.76 1.43 -20.91
CA GLU A 136 16.87 2.79 -21.43
C GLU A 136 18.27 3.08 -21.96
N ASN A 137 19.31 2.63 -21.27
CA ASN A 137 20.69 2.75 -21.74
C ASN A 137 20.90 1.98 -23.04
N PHE A 138 20.33 0.76 -23.15
CA PHE A 138 20.36 -0.02 -24.39
C PHE A 138 19.64 0.70 -25.54
N ILE A 139 18.44 1.23 -25.32
CA ILE A 139 17.69 1.98 -26.35
C ILE A 139 18.48 3.22 -26.76
N LYS A 140 18.98 4.00 -25.81
CA LYS A 140 19.75 5.21 -26.10
C LYS A 140 20.97 4.90 -26.96
N SER A 141 21.73 3.87 -26.62
CA SER A 141 22.91 3.44 -27.38
C SER A 141 22.54 2.95 -28.78
N LYS A 142 21.62 1.98 -28.88
CA LYS A 142 21.27 1.33 -30.14
C LYS A 142 20.59 2.28 -31.13
N TYR A 143 19.68 3.13 -30.64
CA TYR A 143 18.89 4.02 -31.50
C TYR A 143 19.42 5.46 -31.56
N LYS A 144 20.63 5.69 -31.02
CA LYS A 144 21.33 6.99 -31.02
C LYS A 144 20.43 8.10 -30.48
N ILE A 145 19.90 7.92 -29.25
CA ILE A 145 19.07 8.91 -28.57
C ILE A 145 19.94 9.66 -27.58
N TYR A 146 20.32 10.88 -27.91
CA TYR A 146 21.24 11.71 -27.11
C TYR A 146 20.56 12.71 -26.19
N ASN A 147 19.22 12.63 -26.04
CA ASN A 147 18.52 13.52 -25.14
C ASN A 147 18.51 12.95 -23.71
N ASN A 148 18.53 13.85 -22.73
CA ASN A 148 18.48 13.52 -21.30
C ASN A 148 17.04 13.30 -20.79
N LYS A 149 16.04 13.18 -21.69
CA LYS A 149 14.65 12.93 -21.27
C LYS A 149 14.51 11.50 -20.76
N GLU A 150 13.78 11.36 -19.68
CA GLU A 150 13.37 10.06 -19.15
C GLU A 150 12.38 9.38 -20.10
N ALA A 151 12.41 8.05 -20.13
CA ALA A 151 11.48 7.27 -20.90
C ALA A 151 10.09 7.24 -20.23
N ILE A 152 9.04 7.35 -21.01
CA ILE A 152 7.67 7.12 -20.57
C ILE A 152 7.26 5.70 -20.96
N TYR A 153 6.84 4.91 -19.96
CA TYR A 153 6.32 3.56 -20.14
C TYR A 153 4.79 3.61 -20.09
N LYS A 154 4.14 3.34 -21.22
CA LYS A 154 2.67 3.43 -21.30
C LYS A 154 2.13 2.54 -22.42
N ASN A 155 1.03 1.82 -22.15
CA ASN A 155 0.29 1.02 -23.12
C ASN A 155 1.18 0.04 -23.91
N GLU A 156 2.08 -0.65 -23.21
CA GLU A 156 3.06 -1.60 -23.77
C GLU A 156 4.11 -0.94 -24.73
N PHE A 157 4.32 0.36 -24.59
CA PHE A 157 5.34 1.10 -25.30
C PHE A 157 6.34 1.78 -24.36
N ILE A 158 7.57 1.93 -24.85
CA ILE A 158 8.62 2.75 -24.26
C ILE A 158 8.82 3.97 -25.17
N ILE A 159 8.63 5.16 -24.65
CA ILE A 159 8.55 6.40 -25.42
C ILE A 159 9.66 7.35 -25.00
N PHE A 160 10.47 7.79 -25.96
CA PHE A 160 11.49 8.81 -25.82
C PHE A 160 11.19 10.01 -26.74
N GLY A 161 10.56 11.05 -26.23
CA GLY A 161 10.12 12.19 -27.04
C GLY A 161 9.18 11.73 -28.15
N ASN A 162 9.61 11.86 -29.41
CA ASN A 162 8.80 11.46 -30.59
C ASN A 162 9.04 10.01 -31.04
N LYS A 163 9.98 9.28 -30.40
CA LYS A 163 10.25 7.88 -30.74
C LYS A 163 9.49 6.95 -29.79
N SER A 164 8.82 5.97 -30.35
CA SER A 164 8.03 4.99 -29.61
C SER A 164 8.43 3.57 -30.01
N PHE A 165 8.61 2.71 -29.02
CA PHE A 165 9.09 1.34 -29.20
C PHE A 165 8.14 0.37 -28.51
N LYS A 166 7.70 -0.69 -29.19
CA LYS A 166 6.91 -1.76 -28.56
C LYS A 166 7.75 -2.44 -27.47
N PHE A 167 7.23 -2.53 -26.25
CA PHE A 167 7.93 -3.11 -25.10
C PHE A 167 8.49 -4.50 -25.41
N LYS A 168 7.64 -5.45 -25.85
CA LYS A 168 8.06 -6.82 -26.20
C LYS A 168 9.23 -6.86 -27.20
N LYS A 169 9.19 -6.00 -28.23
CA LYS A 169 10.26 -5.96 -29.25
C LYS A 169 11.59 -5.53 -28.63
N ILE A 170 11.57 -4.48 -27.80
CA ILE A 170 12.77 -4.00 -27.11
C ILE A 170 13.31 -5.06 -26.15
N ILE A 171 12.46 -5.78 -25.42
CA ILE A 171 12.90 -6.84 -24.52
C ILE A 171 13.61 -7.96 -25.29
N GLN A 172 13.07 -8.39 -26.43
CA GLN A 172 13.73 -9.39 -27.29
C GLN A 172 15.09 -8.89 -27.79
N GLU A 173 15.16 -7.66 -28.25
CA GLU A 173 16.41 -7.06 -28.71
C GLU A 173 17.43 -6.91 -27.57
N ALA A 174 17.00 -6.48 -26.41
CA ALA A 174 17.84 -6.35 -25.22
C ALA A 174 18.42 -7.72 -24.80
N TYR A 175 17.59 -8.77 -24.80
CA TYR A 175 18.04 -10.13 -24.52
C TYR A 175 19.13 -10.58 -25.52
N LEU A 176 18.90 -10.43 -26.82
CA LEU A 176 19.87 -10.78 -27.86
C LEU A 176 21.17 -9.98 -27.77
N ASN A 177 21.13 -8.79 -27.16
CA ASN A 177 22.31 -7.95 -26.91
C ASN A 177 22.88 -8.12 -25.50
N ARG A 178 22.50 -9.16 -24.78
CA ARG A 178 23.02 -9.52 -23.44
C ARG A 178 22.79 -8.42 -22.39
N VAL A 179 21.68 -7.71 -22.48
CA VAL A 179 21.25 -6.75 -21.47
C VAL A 179 20.54 -7.47 -20.33
N SER A 180 20.89 -7.16 -19.10
CA SER A 180 20.24 -7.77 -17.94
C SER A 180 18.79 -7.29 -17.82
N LEU A 181 17.86 -8.25 -17.82
CA LEU A 181 16.42 -8.06 -17.69
C LEU A 181 15.90 -8.53 -16.32
N SER A 182 16.79 -8.73 -15.35
CA SER A 182 16.49 -9.17 -14.01
C SER A 182 17.23 -8.30 -12.98
N SER A 183 16.60 -8.03 -11.87
CA SER A 183 17.22 -7.32 -10.76
C SER A 183 16.56 -7.65 -9.43
N SER A 184 17.36 -7.69 -8.36
CA SER A 184 16.86 -7.59 -6.99
C SER A 184 16.69 -6.13 -6.59
N GLY A 185 15.63 -5.86 -5.84
CA GLY A 185 15.37 -4.57 -5.21
C GLY A 185 15.39 -4.71 -3.70
N PHE A 186 15.72 -3.63 -3.03
CA PHE A 186 15.70 -3.52 -1.59
C PHE A 186 15.11 -2.17 -1.18
N TYR A 187 14.36 -2.17 -0.10
CA TYR A 187 13.82 -0.96 0.50
C TYR A 187 13.88 -1.04 2.02
N SER A 188 14.23 0.06 2.64
CA SER A 188 14.11 0.26 4.08
C SER A 188 13.42 1.61 4.32
N THR A 189 12.48 1.64 5.26
CA THR A 189 11.72 2.85 5.56
C THR A 189 12.65 3.97 6.05
N PRO A 190 12.70 5.11 5.36
CA PRO A 190 13.64 6.17 5.69
C PRO A 190 13.20 6.98 6.91
N LYS A 191 14.16 7.72 7.51
CA LYS A 191 13.89 8.75 8.53
C LYS A 191 13.18 8.27 9.79
N ILE A 192 13.17 6.98 10.08
CA ILE A 192 12.62 6.41 11.31
C ILE A 192 13.75 6.08 12.28
N LYS A 193 13.54 6.38 13.56
CA LYS A 193 14.40 5.98 14.67
C LYS A 193 13.58 5.93 15.94
N PHE A 194 13.85 4.98 16.81
CA PHE A 194 13.14 4.84 18.06
C PHE A 194 14.00 4.17 19.13
N ASP A 195 14.20 4.84 20.24
CA ASP A 195 14.82 4.29 21.43
C ASP A 195 13.74 3.69 22.32
N LYS A 196 13.66 2.35 22.37
CA LYS A 196 12.65 1.61 23.13
C LYS A 196 12.81 1.78 24.66
N LYS A 197 14.02 2.04 25.15
CA LYS A 197 14.26 2.21 26.59
C LYS A 197 13.78 3.58 27.08
N LYS A 198 13.98 4.60 26.28
CA LYS A 198 13.60 5.98 26.59
C LYS A 198 12.23 6.37 26.05
N PHE A 199 11.61 5.53 25.20
CA PHE A 199 10.39 5.83 24.45
C PHE A 199 10.48 7.14 23.64
N LEU A 200 11.66 7.43 23.09
CA LEU A 200 11.94 8.66 22.35
C LEU A 200 12.31 8.38 20.89
N GLY A 201 11.81 9.23 20.00
CA GLY A 201 12.18 9.19 18.60
C GLY A 201 10.99 9.37 17.66
N ARG A 202 11.19 8.97 16.40
CA ARG A 202 10.18 8.97 15.34
C ARG A 202 10.04 7.55 14.79
N PRO A 203 9.23 6.68 15.43
CA PRO A 203 9.10 5.28 15.01
C PRO A 203 8.32 5.10 13.71
N PHE A 204 7.46 6.06 13.33
CA PHE A 204 6.56 5.96 12.19
C PHE A 204 6.92 6.96 11.11
N TYR A 205 6.91 6.51 9.85
CA TYR A 205 7.22 7.35 8.71
C TYR A 205 6.05 8.26 8.35
N TYR A 206 4.81 7.72 8.37
CA TYR A 206 3.57 8.45 8.16
C TYR A 206 2.44 7.88 9.02
N PHE A 207 1.27 8.53 8.98
CA PHE A 207 0.14 8.18 9.80
C PHE A 207 -1.13 8.09 8.97
N CYS A 208 -2.01 7.18 9.36
CA CYS A 208 -3.39 7.09 8.90
C CYS A 208 -4.29 7.70 9.97
N TYR A 209 -5.31 8.44 9.57
CA TYR A 209 -6.22 9.13 10.47
C TYR A 209 -7.66 8.67 10.27
N GLY A 210 -8.39 8.57 11.37
CA GLY A 210 -9.80 8.23 11.35
C GLY A 210 -10.52 8.76 12.57
N ALA A 211 -11.85 8.62 12.57
CA ALA A 211 -12.66 8.81 13.77
C ALA A 211 -13.96 8.00 13.62
N ALA A 212 -14.47 7.51 14.74
CA ALA A 212 -15.73 6.78 14.81
C ALA A 212 -16.64 7.43 15.86
N VAL A 213 -17.95 7.48 15.59
CA VAL A 213 -19.00 7.76 16.56
C VAL A 213 -19.80 6.48 16.74
N SER A 214 -19.85 5.98 17.96
CA SER A 214 -20.61 4.78 18.32
C SER A 214 -21.73 5.14 19.29
N GLU A 215 -22.93 4.65 19.01
CA GLU A 215 -24.09 4.75 19.88
C GLU A 215 -24.52 3.36 20.32
N VAL A 216 -24.76 3.19 21.60
CA VAL A 216 -25.11 1.90 22.20
C VAL A 216 -26.30 2.05 23.14
N SER A 217 -27.06 0.99 23.29
CA SER A 217 -28.10 0.80 24.30
C SER A 217 -27.68 -0.30 25.27
N ILE A 218 -27.98 -0.14 26.54
CA ILE A 218 -27.73 -1.17 27.56
C ILE A 218 -28.95 -1.34 28.45
N ASP A 219 -29.33 -2.59 28.73
CA ASP A 219 -30.24 -2.96 29.79
C ASP A 219 -29.42 -3.11 31.09
N THR A 220 -29.67 -2.25 32.06
CA THR A 220 -28.92 -2.23 33.33
C THR A 220 -29.28 -3.36 34.28
N LEU A 221 -30.34 -4.12 34.03
CA LEU A 221 -30.73 -5.29 34.83
C LEU A 221 -30.01 -6.56 34.33
N THR A 222 -29.95 -6.74 33.01
CA THR A 222 -29.36 -7.94 32.42
C THR A 222 -27.90 -7.74 31.98
N GLY A 223 -27.49 -6.49 31.74
CA GLY A 223 -26.20 -6.16 31.17
C GLY A 223 -26.15 -6.33 29.64
N GLU A 224 -27.27 -6.69 29.00
CA GLU A 224 -27.34 -6.82 27.55
C GLU A 224 -27.01 -5.48 26.87
N THR A 225 -26.10 -5.52 25.90
CA THR A 225 -25.62 -4.34 25.17
C THR A 225 -25.86 -4.49 23.68
N ILE A 226 -26.49 -3.49 23.07
CA ILE A 226 -26.78 -3.44 21.64
C ILE A 226 -26.04 -2.22 21.05
N ILE A 227 -25.38 -2.45 19.91
CA ILE A 227 -24.81 -1.36 19.10
C ILE A 227 -25.91 -0.80 18.21
N ASP A 228 -26.42 0.39 18.55
CA ASP A 228 -27.50 1.02 17.79
C ASP A 228 -27.01 1.60 16.46
N ARG A 229 -25.81 2.22 16.47
CA ARG A 229 -25.25 2.86 15.26
C ARG A 229 -23.76 3.13 15.40
N VAL A 230 -23.04 2.98 14.28
CA VAL A 230 -21.65 3.41 14.13
C VAL A 230 -21.51 4.27 12.86
N ASP A 231 -20.91 5.45 13.03
CA ASP A 231 -20.53 6.34 11.94
C ASP A 231 -19.00 6.45 11.91
N ILE A 232 -18.37 6.15 10.77
CA ILE A 232 -16.91 6.17 10.62
C ILE A 232 -16.51 7.12 9.49
N ILE A 233 -15.46 7.91 9.71
CA ILE A 233 -14.70 8.58 8.65
C ILE A 233 -13.25 8.15 8.79
N HIS A 234 -12.75 7.52 7.73
CA HIS A 234 -11.39 7.03 7.64
C HIS A 234 -10.66 7.66 6.45
N ASP A 235 -9.39 8.01 6.64
CA ASP A 235 -8.51 8.50 5.57
C ASP A 235 -7.61 7.35 5.12
N ALA A 236 -7.97 6.73 4.00
CA ALA A 236 -7.21 5.64 3.39
C ALA A 236 -6.11 6.14 2.43
N GLY A 237 -5.93 7.48 2.27
CA GLY A 237 -5.01 8.06 1.31
C GLY A 237 -5.45 7.83 -0.15
N ASN A 238 -4.47 7.70 -1.04
CA ASN A 238 -4.72 7.40 -2.45
C ASN A 238 -4.68 5.87 -2.66
N PRO A 239 -5.80 5.24 -3.04
CA PRO A 239 -5.87 3.79 -3.19
C PRO A 239 -5.00 3.30 -4.36
N VAL A 240 -4.23 2.24 -4.15
CA VAL A 240 -3.52 1.53 -5.22
C VAL A 240 -4.51 0.75 -6.09
N ASN A 241 -5.53 0.17 -5.46
CA ASN A 241 -6.62 -0.54 -6.11
C ASN A 241 -7.94 -0.20 -5.41
N SER A 242 -8.75 0.65 -6.02
CA SER A 242 -9.98 1.16 -5.42
C SER A 242 -11.02 0.07 -5.13
N ALA A 243 -11.07 -0.99 -5.94
CA ALA A 243 -12.01 -2.10 -5.71
C ALA A 243 -11.64 -2.88 -4.43
N LEU A 244 -10.34 -3.18 -4.23
CA LEU A 244 -9.86 -3.84 -3.02
C LEU A 244 -10.04 -2.97 -1.78
N GLU A 245 -9.77 -1.66 -1.89
CA GLU A 245 -9.94 -0.73 -0.76
C GLU A 245 -11.41 -0.61 -0.36
N LEU A 246 -12.34 -0.51 -1.32
CA LEU A 246 -13.78 -0.50 -1.03
C LEU A 246 -14.26 -1.80 -0.38
N GLY A 247 -13.67 -2.93 -0.74
CA GLY A 247 -14.00 -4.22 -0.13
C GLY A 247 -13.50 -4.38 1.32
N GLN A 248 -12.60 -3.50 1.78
CA GLN A 248 -12.06 -3.49 3.14
C GLN A 248 -12.73 -2.45 4.06
N ILE A 249 -13.54 -1.56 3.53
CA ILE A 249 -14.33 -0.58 4.26
C ILE A 249 -15.73 -1.12 4.55
#